data_bd3ecd3f08f6fa1bec4b68ec7fa4289b
#
_entry.id   bd3ecd3f08f6fa1bec4b68ec7fa4289b
#
_cell.length_a   1.000
_cell.length_b   1.000
_cell.length_c   1.000
_cell.angle_alpha   90.00
_cell.angle_beta   90.00
_cell.angle_gamma   90.00
#
_symmetry.space_group_name_H-M   'P 1'
#
loop_
_entity.id
_entity.type
_entity.pdbx_description
1 polymer ?
#
loop_
_entity_poly.entity_id
_entity_poly.type
_entity_poly.pdbx_seq_one_letter_code
_entity_poly.pdbx_strand_id
1 'polypeptide(L)'
;DVIFTWNGTTSGVRVPNGDWIPDDREGLTICDATSAIFAMPIDYNKCDVLTWSWQKVLGGEAGHGMLALSPRALKRLQTYQPPWPIPKVFRIASKKKLISGIFEGNTINTPSMLCVEDAIDGLNWSEEIGGLDELFRRSNTSLSLIETWVQNISWVDFLNANKQTRSNTGITFKIIEVMCIYIKSKCIIRLKNSAPCSIIIIQSKTIHKAI
;
A
#
# COMPACT_ATOMS: atom_id res chain seq x y z
N ASP A 1 -11.91 -17.82 1.95
CA ASP A 1 -11.22 -16.69 1.33
C ASP A 1 -10.56 -15.86 2.42
N VAL A 2 -9.40 -15.26 2.11
CA VAL A 2 -8.67 -14.37 3.00
C VAL A 2 -8.55 -13.00 2.35
N ILE A 3 -8.88 -11.95 3.09
CA ILE A 3 -8.76 -10.56 2.63
C ILE A 3 -7.80 -9.83 3.57
N PHE A 4 -6.77 -9.20 3.02
CA PHE A 4 -5.77 -8.50 3.80
C PHE A 4 -5.12 -7.35 3.02
N THR A 5 -4.40 -6.50 3.74
CA THR A 5 -3.51 -5.49 3.14
C THR A 5 -2.07 -5.96 3.23
N TRP A 6 -1.30 -5.85 2.13
CA TRP A 6 0.13 -6.20 2.18
C TRP A 6 0.93 -5.25 3.06
N ASN A 7 0.50 -4.00 3.15
CA ASN A 7 1.13 -2.99 3.97
C ASN A 7 0.10 -2.09 4.64
N GLY A 8 0.14 -2.05 5.97
CA GLY A 8 -0.79 -1.27 6.79
C GLY A 8 -0.31 0.17 7.01
N THR A 9 -1.10 1.13 6.58
CA THR A 9 -0.74 2.56 6.63
C THR A 9 -0.62 3.09 8.06
N THR A 10 -1.53 2.72 8.94
CA THR A 10 -1.61 3.28 10.31
C THR A 10 -0.75 2.53 11.31
N SER A 11 -0.59 1.23 11.10
CA SER A 11 0.17 0.36 12.01
C SER A 11 1.69 0.39 11.77
N GLY A 12 2.13 0.81 10.61
CA GLY A 12 3.53 0.71 10.18
C GLY A 12 4.00 -0.73 10.01
N VAL A 13 3.07 -1.66 9.72
CA VAL A 13 3.34 -3.10 9.59
C VAL A 13 3.10 -3.53 8.15
N ARG A 14 4.01 -4.36 7.63
CA ARG A 14 3.88 -5.01 6.32
C ARG A 14 3.89 -6.53 6.46
N VAL A 15 3.34 -7.21 5.48
CA VAL A 15 3.54 -8.64 5.28
C VAL A 15 4.98 -8.86 4.82
N PRO A 16 5.77 -9.72 5.48
CA PRO A 16 7.17 -9.92 5.12
C PRO A 16 7.33 -10.69 3.79
N ASN A 17 6.49 -11.70 3.56
CA ASN A 17 6.49 -12.56 2.36
C ASN A 17 5.15 -13.29 2.23
N GLY A 18 5.00 -14.12 1.19
CA GLY A 18 3.80 -14.94 0.94
C GLY A 18 3.82 -16.34 1.56
N ASP A 19 4.82 -16.73 2.34
CA ASP A 19 5.03 -18.12 2.82
C ASP A 19 3.89 -18.65 3.69
N TRP A 20 3.19 -17.77 4.39
CA TRP A 20 2.02 -18.11 5.22
C TRP A 20 0.78 -18.48 4.41
N ILE A 21 0.78 -18.27 3.09
CA ILE A 21 -0.33 -18.57 2.19
C ILE A 21 -0.10 -19.94 1.56
N PRO A 22 -0.89 -20.98 1.91
CA PRO A 22 -0.71 -22.32 1.36
C PRO A 22 -1.00 -22.35 -0.15
N ASP A 23 -0.29 -23.19 -0.90
CA ASP A 23 -0.52 -23.36 -2.34
C ASP A 23 -1.77 -24.18 -2.62
N ASP A 24 -2.12 -25.11 -1.74
CA ASP A 24 -3.27 -26.01 -1.81
C ASP A 24 -4.55 -25.44 -1.19
N ARG A 25 -4.57 -24.13 -0.87
CA ARG A 25 -5.72 -23.46 -0.27
C ARG A 25 -6.98 -23.59 -1.12
N GLU A 26 -8.12 -23.83 -0.50
CA GLU A 26 -9.42 -23.88 -1.19
C GLU A 26 -9.98 -22.48 -1.51
N GLY A 27 -9.75 -21.52 -0.64
CA GLY A 27 -10.22 -20.15 -0.77
C GLY A 27 -9.36 -19.27 -1.68
N LEU A 28 -9.83 -18.05 -1.94
CA LEU A 28 -9.09 -17.02 -2.64
C LEU A 28 -8.31 -16.15 -1.64
N THR A 29 -7.16 -15.66 -2.08
CA THR A 29 -6.37 -14.66 -1.39
C THR A 29 -6.56 -13.32 -2.08
N ILE A 30 -7.14 -12.36 -1.38
CA ILE A 30 -7.49 -11.03 -1.88
C ILE A 30 -6.64 -10.01 -1.14
N CYS A 31 -5.79 -9.30 -1.87
CA CYS A 31 -4.80 -8.40 -1.30
C CYS A 31 -4.99 -6.97 -1.81
N ASP A 32 -5.08 -6.02 -0.89
CA ASP A 32 -4.85 -4.60 -1.18
C ASP A 32 -3.35 -4.31 -1.07
N ALA A 33 -2.74 -3.94 -2.18
CA ALA A 33 -1.33 -3.62 -2.29
C ALA A 33 -1.07 -2.12 -2.49
N THR A 34 -2.05 -1.27 -2.30
CA THR A 34 -1.96 0.17 -2.64
C THR A 34 -0.72 0.87 -2.09
N SER A 35 -0.31 0.57 -0.86
CA SER A 35 0.90 1.16 -0.26
C SER A 35 2.12 0.24 -0.27
N ALA A 36 2.01 -0.93 -0.90
CA ALA A 36 3.09 -1.90 -1.03
C ALA A 36 3.67 -1.95 -2.43
N ILE A 37 2.82 -1.92 -3.44
CA ILE A 37 3.23 -2.03 -4.84
C ILE A 37 4.20 -0.91 -5.19
N PHE A 38 5.24 -1.22 -5.95
CA PHE A 38 6.36 -0.33 -6.30
C PHE A 38 7.27 0.08 -5.12
N ALA A 39 6.95 -0.30 -3.87
CA ALA A 39 7.79 0.04 -2.70
C ALA A 39 8.51 -1.17 -2.09
N MET A 40 7.93 -2.36 -2.24
CA MET A 40 8.46 -3.60 -1.69
C MET A 40 8.07 -4.80 -2.53
N PRO A 41 8.81 -5.90 -2.47
CA PRO A 41 8.43 -7.14 -3.15
C PRO A 41 7.08 -7.67 -2.68
N ILE A 42 6.28 -8.12 -3.63
CA ILE A 42 5.00 -8.81 -3.42
C ILE A 42 5.10 -10.18 -4.07
N ASP A 43 4.65 -11.21 -3.38
CA ASP A 43 4.52 -12.53 -3.96
C ASP A 43 3.22 -12.62 -4.77
N TYR A 44 3.29 -12.24 -6.02
CA TYR A 44 2.13 -12.21 -6.93
C TYR A 44 1.49 -13.58 -7.12
N ASN A 45 2.26 -14.67 -7.04
CA ASN A 45 1.76 -16.04 -7.22
C ASN A 45 0.86 -16.47 -6.06
N LYS A 46 0.99 -15.83 -4.91
CA LYS A 46 0.17 -16.08 -3.72
C LYS A 46 -1.11 -15.23 -3.67
N CYS A 47 -1.25 -14.24 -4.55
CA CYS A 47 -2.42 -13.36 -4.60
C CYS A 47 -3.37 -13.76 -5.73
N ASP A 48 -4.61 -14.14 -5.39
CA ASP A 48 -5.63 -14.45 -6.40
C ASP A 48 -6.32 -13.19 -6.93
N VAL A 49 -6.45 -12.20 -6.08
CA VAL A 49 -6.94 -10.86 -6.43
C VAL A 49 -5.97 -9.86 -5.83
N LEU A 50 -5.36 -9.04 -6.67
CA LEU A 50 -4.50 -7.94 -6.26
C LEU A 50 -5.15 -6.64 -6.71
N THR A 51 -5.32 -5.71 -5.77
CA THR A 51 -5.84 -4.37 -6.08
C THR A 51 -4.91 -3.28 -5.57
N TRP A 52 -4.83 -2.18 -6.31
CA TRP A 52 -4.07 -1.00 -5.91
C TRP A 52 -4.57 0.26 -6.59
N SER A 53 -4.02 1.39 -6.21
CA SER A 53 -4.25 2.69 -6.83
C SER A 53 -2.93 3.47 -6.91
N TRP A 54 -2.89 4.56 -7.68
CA TRP A 54 -1.65 5.23 -8.09
C TRP A 54 -1.09 6.25 -7.10
N GLN A 55 -1.85 6.62 -6.07
CA GLN A 55 -1.54 7.76 -5.19
C GLN A 55 -0.37 7.56 -4.21
N LYS A 56 0.29 6.41 -4.21
CA LYS A 56 1.39 6.13 -3.27
C LYS A 56 2.75 6.33 -3.93
N VAL A 57 3.45 5.28 -4.30
CA VAL A 57 4.85 5.36 -4.78
C VAL A 57 4.97 6.13 -6.09
N LEU A 58 4.08 5.91 -7.03
CA LEU A 58 4.09 6.63 -8.31
C LEU A 58 3.66 8.10 -8.18
N GLY A 59 3.08 8.50 -7.05
CA GLY A 59 2.72 9.90 -6.79
C GLY A 59 1.51 10.43 -7.55
N GLY A 60 0.80 9.57 -8.28
CA GLY A 60 -0.40 9.94 -9.03
C GLY A 60 -1.62 10.23 -8.15
N GLU A 61 -2.74 10.50 -8.76
CA GLU A 61 -4.00 10.77 -8.07
C GLU A 61 -4.70 9.48 -7.61
N ALA A 62 -5.40 9.57 -6.48
CA ALA A 62 -6.30 8.51 -6.02
C ALA A 62 -7.55 8.41 -6.91
N GLY A 63 -8.29 7.31 -6.78
CA GLY A 63 -9.58 7.14 -7.46
C GLY A 63 -9.56 6.25 -8.70
N HIS A 64 -8.39 5.80 -9.14
CA HIS A 64 -8.23 4.83 -10.22
C HIS A 64 -7.82 3.49 -9.60
N GLY A 65 -8.76 2.54 -9.54
CA GLY A 65 -8.52 1.20 -9.02
C GLY A 65 -7.96 0.30 -10.11
N MET A 66 -6.78 -0.25 -9.87
CA MET A 66 -6.18 -1.31 -10.66
C MET A 66 -6.55 -2.66 -10.07
N LEU A 67 -6.75 -3.65 -10.93
CA LEU A 67 -7.17 -4.99 -10.53
C LEU A 67 -6.43 -6.05 -11.35
N ALA A 68 -5.75 -6.95 -10.67
CA ALA A 68 -5.18 -8.15 -11.27
C ALA A 68 -5.89 -9.39 -10.72
N LEU A 69 -6.23 -10.33 -11.59
CA LEU A 69 -6.97 -11.55 -11.26
C LEU A 69 -6.17 -12.79 -11.66
N SER A 70 -6.02 -13.73 -10.75
CA SER A 70 -5.45 -15.04 -11.05
C SER A 70 -6.43 -15.92 -11.83
N PRO A 71 -5.97 -17.00 -12.46
CA PRO A 71 -6.86 -17.99 -13.07
C PRO A 71 -7.86 -18.59 -12.08
N ARG A 72 -7.50 -18.73 -10.80
CA ARG A 72 -8.42 -19.18 -9.74
C ARG A 72 -9.53 -18.19 -9.47
N ALA A 73 -9.22 -16.90 -9.41
CA ALA A 73 -10.22 -15.84 -9.28
C ALA A 73 -11.17 -15.81 -10.48
N LEU A 74 -10.64 -15.94 -11.70
CA LEU A 74 -11.45 -16.04 -12.92
C LEU A 74 -12.37 -17.24 -12.88
N LYS A 75 -11.89 -18.41 -12.45
CA LYS A 75 -12.73 -19.61 -12.28
C LYS A 75 -13.84 -19.39 -11.26
N ARG A 76 -13.56 -18.70 -10.15
CA ARG A 76 -14.58 -18.34 -9.15
C ARG A 76 -15.69 -17.48 -9.76
N LEU A 77 -15.37 -16.49 -10.57
CA LEU A 77 -16.35 -15.63 -11.26
C LEU A 77 -17.25 -16.42 -12.23
N GLN A 78 -16.75 -17.49 -12.81
CA GLN A 78 -17.51 -18.38 -13.71
C GLN A 78 -18.40 -19.38 -12.99
N THR A 79 -18.03 -19.78 -11.78
CA THR A 79 -18.71 -20.84 -11.03
C THR A 79 -19.67 -20.32 -9.97
N TYR A 80 -19.40 -19.16 -9.40
CA TYR A 80 -20.22 -18.57 -8.34
C TYR A 80 -21.09 -17.42 -8.87
N GLN A 81 -22.36 -17.44 -8.47
CA GLN A 81 -23.28 -16.33 -8.72
C GLN A 81 -23.87 -15.88 -7.38
N PRO A 82 -23.68 -14.60 -6.99
CA PRO A 82 -24.27 -14.07 -5.77
C PRO A 82 -25.81 -14.18 -5.80
N PRO A 83 -26.45 -14.52 -4.67
CA PRO A 83 -27.91 -14.59 -4.59
C PRO A 83 -28.60 -13.22 -4.52
N TRP A 84 -27.82 -12.15 -4.37
CA TRP A 84 -28.29 -10.76 -4.32
C TRP A 84 -27.79 -9.96 -5.53
N PRO A 85 -28.49 -8.87 -5.89
CA PRO A 85 -28.05 -8.00 -6.96
C PRO A 85 -26.77 -7.27 -6.57
N ILE A 86 -25.80 -7.23 -7.51
CA ILE A 86 -24.56 -6.48 -7.37
C ILE A 86 -24.69 -5.13 -8.08
N PRO A 87 -24.40 -4.01 -7.42
CA PRO A 87 -24.31 -2.69 -8.08
C PRO A 87 -23.39 -2.73 -9.30
N LYS A 88 -23.73 -1.96 -10.35
CA LYS A 88 -22.97 -1.96 -11.60
C LYS A 88 -21.49 -1.69 -11.40
N VAL A 89 -21.13 -0.80 -10.48
CA VAL A 89 -19.74 -0.39 -10.17
C VAL A 89 -18.88 -1.55 -9.62
N PHE A 90 -19.49 -2.56 -9.00
CA PHE A 90 -18.78 -3.73 -8.48
C PHE A 90 -18.91 -4.97 -9.39
N ARG A 91 -19.56 -4.82 -10.53
CA ARG A 91 -19.88 -5.95 -11.38
C ARG A 91 -18.78 -6.18 -12.41
N ILE A 92 -17.92 -7.17 -12.15
CA ILE A 92 -16.84 -7.59 -13.05
C ILE A 92 -17.21 -8.86 -13.86
N ALA A 93 -18.33 -9.49 -13.55
CA ALA A 93 -18.87 -10.61 -14.29
C ALA A 93 -20.38 -10.46 -14.50
N SER A 94 -20.91 -11.02 -15.59
CA SER A 94 -22.33 -11.09 -15.90
C SER A 94 -22.65 -12.47 -16.44
N LYS A 95 -23.71 -13.10 -15.92
CA LYS A 95 -24.12 -14.46 -16.34
C LYS A 95 -22.95 -15.46 -16.35
N LYS A 96 -22.14 -15.44 -15.29
CA LYS A 96 -20.93 -16.29 -15.14
C LYS A 96 -19.84 -16.07 -16.20
N LYS A 97 -19.84 -14.95 -16.89
CA LYS A 97 -18.80 -14.58 -17.84
C LYS A 97 -18.13 -13.29 -17.39
N LEU A 98 -16.81 -13.24 -17.49
CA LEU A 98 -16.04 -12.03 -17.24
C LEU A 98 -16.48 -10.92 -18.22
N ILE A 99 -16.61 -9.71 -17.72
CA ILE A 99 -16.82 -8.53 -18.57
C ILE A 99 -15.43 -8.08 -19.03
N SER A 100 -14.93 -8.72 -20.12
CA SER A 100 -13.54 -8.54 -20.59
C SER A 100 -13.23 -7.10 -20.92
N GLY A 101 -14.20 -6.35 -21.45
CA GLY A 101 -13.99 -4.95 -21.83
C GLY A 101 -13.45 -4.07 -20.70
N ILE A 102 -13.70 -4.38 -19.42
CA ILE A 102 -13.14 -3.65 -18.26
C ILE A 102 -11.60 -3.76 -18.27
N PHE A 103 -11.05 -4.89 -18.70
CA PHE A 103 -9.61 -5.15 -18.78
C PHE A 103 -8.99 -4.73 -20.12
N GLU A 104 -9.84 -4.24 -21.04
CA GLU A 104 -9.47 -3.74 -22.37
C GLU A 104 -9.67 -2.21 -22.48
N GLY A 105 -9.83 -1.53 -21.33
CA GLY A 105 -9.98 -0.07 -21.29
C GLY A 105 -11.41 0.45 -21.32
N ASN A 106 -12.43 -0.42 -21.36
CA ASN A 106 -13.84 0.00 -21.23
C ASN A 106 -14.18 0.29 -19.76
N THR A 107 -13.93 1.49 -19.34
CA THR A 107 -14.24 1.94 -17.98
C THR A 107 -15.73 2.24 -17.78
N ILE A 108 -16.25 2.09 -16.57
CA ILE A 108 -17.65 2.42 -16.23
C ILE A 108 -17.90 3.91 -16.35
N ASN A 109 -16.92 4.71 -15.89
CA ASN A 109 -16.92 6.16 -16.00
C ASN A 109 -15.66 6.58 -16.78
N THR A 110 -15.75 7.66 -17.52
CA THR A 110 -14.59 8.24 -18.21
C THR A 110 -13.53 8.61 -17.17
N PRO A 111 -12.29 8.07 -17.26
CA PRO A 111 -11.22 8.46 -16.35
C PRO A 111 -10.78 9.89 -16.60
N SER A 112 -10.20 10.52 -15.58
CA SER A 112 -9.50 11.78 -15.78
C SER A 112 -8.24 11.54 -16.62
N MET A 113 -8.16 12.19 -17.79
CA MET A 113 -6.99 12.07 -18.67
C MET A 113 -5.71 12.55 -17.99
N LEU A 114 -5.80 13.64 -17.21
CA LEU A 114 -4.66 14.13 -16.44
C LEU A 114 -4.12 13.08 -15.48
N CYS A 115 -4.99 12.40 -14.73
CA CYS A 115 -4.56 11.34 -13.81
C CYS A 115 -3.93 10.14 -14.54
N VAL A 116 -4.40 9.82 -15.74
CA VAL A 116 -3.83 8.75 -16.59
C VAL A 116 -2.44 9.16 -17.07
N GLU A 117 -2.28 10.38 -17.57
CA GLU A 117 -0.98 10.90 -18.02
C GLU A 117 0.03 10.98 -16.86
N ASP A 118 -0.37 11.45 -15.70
CA ASP A 118 0.47 11.46 -14.50
C ASP A 118 0.95 10.04 -14.11
N ALA A 119 0.05 9.05 -14.22
CA ALA A 119 0.41 7.66 -13.93
C ALA A 119 1.38 7.08 -14.98
N ILE A 120 1.19 7.42 -16.27
CA ILE A 120 2.08 7.03 -17.36
C ILE A 120 3.45 7.68 -17.19
N ASP A 121 3.50 8.98 -16.87
CA ASP A 121 4.76 9.69 -16.59
C ASP A 121 5.51 9.03 -15.42
N GLY A 122 4.81 8.71 -14.33
CA GLY A 122 5.38 8.02 -13.19
C GLY A 122 5.93 6.63 -13.52
N LEU A 123 5.25 5.87 -14.40
CA LEU A 123 5.72 4.56 -14.87
C LEU A 123 6.96 4.71 -15.76
N ASN A 124 6.94 5.60 -16.73
CA ASN A 124 8.07 5.86 -17.61
C ASN A 124 9.31 6.29 -16.80
N TRP A 125 9.12 7.25 -15.89
CA TRP A 125 10.19 7.66 -14.99
C TRP A 125 10.74 6.48 -14.16
N SER A 126 9.88 5.59 -13.68
CA SER A 126 10.32 4.45 -12.89
C SER A 126 11.18 3.48 -13.72
N GLU A 127 10.87 3.28 -14.99
CA GLU A 127 11.68 2.48 -15.90
C GLU A 127 13.02 3.14 -16.20
N GLU A 128 13.04 4.45 -16.46
CA GLU A 128 14.25 5.24 -16.73
C GLU A 128 15.27 5.18 -15.60
N ILE A 129 14.82 5.18 -14.34
CA ILE A 129 15.71 5.14 -13.18
C ILE A 129 16.19 3.74 -12.81
N GLY A 130 15.70 2.67 -13.47
CA GLY A 130 16.09 1.29 -13.21
C GLY A 130 14.98 0.36 -12.70
N GLY A 131 13.72 0.76 -12.87
CA GLY A 131 12.54 -0.08 -12.62
C GLY A 131 12.29 -0.39 -11.14
N LEU A 132 11.66 -1.53 -10.91
CA LEU A 132 11.22 -1.95 -9.56
C LEU A 132 12.38 -2.06 -8.56
N ASP A 133 13.54 -2.56 -8.97
CA ASP A 133 14.68 -2.74 -8.08
C ASP A 133 15.17 -1.41 -7.51
N GLU A 134 15.21 -0.38 -8.34
CA GLU A 134 15.58 0.96 -7.92
C GLU A 134 14.52 1.60 -7.01
N LEU A 135 13.25 1.40 -7.30
CA LEU A 135 12.15 1.87 -6.44
C LEU A 135 12.22 1.21 -5.05
N PHE A 136 12.47 -0.09 -4.99
CA PHE A 136 12.64 -0.82 -3.74
C PHE A 136 13.90 -0.34 -2.98
N ARG A 137 15.00 -0.14 -3.69
CA ARG A 137 16.22 0.40 -3.10
C ARG A 137 15.99 1.78 -2.48
N ARG A 138 15.30 2.69 -3.16
CA ARG A 138 14.97 4.03 -2.65
C ARG A 138 14.09 3.97 -1.40
N SER A 139 13.04 3.16 -1.42
CA SER A 139 12.15 2.98 -0.27
C SER A 139 12.90 2.42 0.94
N ASN A 140 13.76 1.43 0.73
CA ASN A 140 14.57 0.84 1.80
C ASN A 140 15.66 1.81 2.30
N THR A 141 16.26 2.61 1.43
CA THR A 141 17.23 3.65 1.83
C THR A 141 16.55 4.69 2.73
N SER A 142 15.35 5.13 2.37
CA SER A 142 14.57 6.06 3.20
C SER A 142 14.28 5.48 4.59
N LEU A 143 13.88 4.20 4.66
CA LEU A 143 13.70 3.52 5.95
C LEU A 143 14.99 3.46 6.76
N SER A 144 16.13 3.11 6.14
CA SER A 144 17.42 3.00 6.80
C SER A 144 17.88 4.33 7.40
N LEU A 145 17.65 5.44 6.70
CA LEU A 145 17.94 6.79 7.23
C LEU A 145 17.09 7.09 8.48
N ILE A 146 15.82 6.73 8.46
CA ILE A 146 14.93 6.91 9.59
C ILE A 146 15.31 5.98 10.75
N GLU A 147 15.71 4.73 10.47
CA GLU A 147 16.21 3.81 11.49
C GLU A 147 17.46 4.36 12.18
N THR A 148 18.39 4.91 11.41
CA THR A 148 19.59 5.56 11.95
C THR A 148 19.21 6.76 12.82
N TRP A 149 18.26 7.57 12.37
CA TRP A 149 17.77 8.72 13.14
C TRP A 149 17.14 8.27 14.48
N VAL A 150 16.27 7.27 14.46
CA VAL A 150 15.63 6.74 15.68
C VAL A 150 16.65 6.17 16.67
N GLN A 151 17.69 5.48 16.18
CA GLN A 151 18.75 4.92 17.04
C GLN A 151 19.54 5.98 17.78
N ASN A 152 19.61 7.21 17.26
CA ASN A 152 20.35 8.33 17.87
C ASN A 152 19.47 9.23 18.75
N ILE A 153 18.21 8.85 18.99
CA ILE A 153 17.25 9.64 19.77
C ILE A 153 16.65 8.79 20.90
N SER A 154 16.65 9.33 22.12
CA SER A 154 16.17 8.60 23.31
C SER A 154 14.66 8.65 23.51
N TRP A 155 13.98 9.66 22.95
CA TRP A 155 12.56 9.92 23.25
C TRP A 155 11.58 9.35 22.21
N VAL A 156 12.07 8.74 21.11
CA VAL A 156 11.24 8.12 20.09
C VAL A 156 11.68 6.69 19.78
N ASP A 157 10.74 5.81 19.49
CA ASP A 157 11.00 4.46 19.00
C ASP A 157 9.94 4.09 17.97
N PHE A 158 10.20 3.04 17.19
CA PHE A 158 9.21 2.51 16.27
C PHE A 158 8.02 1.89 17.01
N LEU A 159 6.81 2.15 16.54
CA LEU A 159 5.62 1.46 17.04
C LEU A 159 5.74 -0.05 16.75
N ASN A 160 6.16 -0.42 15.54
CA ASN A 160 6.48 -1.80 15.18
C ASN A 160 7.94 -2.11 15.53
N ALA A 161 8.15 -2.83 16.62
CA ALA A 161 9.48 -3.24 17.07
C ALA A 161 10.13 -4.30 16.17
N ASN A 162 9.31 -5.11 15.47
CA ASN A 162 9.83 -6.16 14.57
C ASN A 162 10.28 -5.58 13.24
N LYS A 163 11.59 -5.58 12.99
CA LYS A 163 12.19 -5.05 11.76
C LYS A 163 11.72 -5.76 10.49
N GLN A 164 11.46 -7.07 10.54
CA GLN A 164 11.05 -7.84 9.36
C GLN A 164 9.67 -7.44 8.85
N THR A 165 8.78 -7.08 9.77
CA THR A 165 7.42 -6.64 9.45
C THR A 165 7.26 -5.12 9.44
N ARG A 166 8.35 -4.36 9.60
CA ARG A 166 8.30 -2.89 9.55
C ARG A 166 8.06 -2.41 8.12
N SER A 167 7.06 -1.53 7.96
CA SER A 167 6.78 -0.88 6.69
C SER A 167 7.93 0.05 6.28
N ASN A 168 8.25 0.10 4.99
CA ASN A 168 9.19 1.06 4.42
C ASN A 168 8.51 2.25 3.72
N THR A 169 7.17 2.35 3.83
CA THR A 169 6.37 3.44 3.24
C THR A 169 5.54 4.19 4.26
N GLY A 170 4.93 3.50 5.21
CA GLY A 170 4.17 4.08 6.31
C GLY A 170 4.89 3.80 7.63
N ILE A 171 5.67 4.76 8.12
CA ILE A 171 6.47 4.57 9.33
C ILE A 171 5.76 5.22 10.51
N THR A 172 5.56 4.44 11.56
CA THR A 172 4.87 4.88 12.77
C THR A 172 5.79 4.82 13.98
N PHE A 173 5.69 5.82 14.82
CA PHE A 173 6.51 5.98 16.02
C PHE A 173 5.68 5.98 17.29
N LYS A 174 6.30 5.58 18.38
CA LYS A 174 5.85 5.83 19.75
C LYS A 174 6.80 6.81 20.43
N ILE A 175 6.27 7.69 21.25
CA ILE A 175 7.06 8.57 22.10
C ILE A 175 7.31 7.83 23.42
N ILE A 176 8.59 7.69 23.81
CA ILE A 176 9.00 6.94 25.00
C ILE A 176 9.11 7.87 26.20
N GLU A 177 9.59 9.10 25.99
CA GLU A 177 9.71 10.12 27.02
C GLU A 177 8.99 11.39 26.62
N VAL A 178 8.36 12.05 27.60
CA VAL A 178 7.70 13.33 27.43
C VAL A 178 8.77 14.42 27.53
N MET A 179 9.38 14.79 26.44
CA MET A 179 10.14 16.02 26.33
C MET A 179 9.21 17.14 25.84
N CYS A 180 9.16 18.27 26.58
CA CYS A 180 8.52 19.47 26.07
C CYS A 180 9.29 19.98 24.87
N ILE A 181 8.86 19.66 23.65
CA ILE A 181 9.47 20.23 22.44
C ILE A 181 8.84 21.60 22.23
N TYR A 182 9.61 22.66 22.47
CA TYR A 182 9.28 24.02 22.06
C TYR A 182 9.45 24.14 20.54
N ILE A 183 8.37 23.96 19.80
CA ILE A 183 8.32 24.37 18.40
C ILE A 183 7.71 25.77 18.38
N LYS A 184 8.60 26.77 18.23
CA LYS A 184 8.26 28.21 18.02
C LYS A 184 6.80 28.60 18.34
N SER A 185 6.64 29.00 19.59
CA SER A 185 5.63 29.95 20.10
C SER A 185 4.14 29.60 20.14
N LYS A 186 3.61 28.46 19.69
CA LYS A 186 2.15 28.20 19.77
C LYS A 186 1.66 26.75 19.87
N CYS A 187 2.42 25.79 20.32
CA CYS A 187 1.82 24.50 20.64
C CYS A 187 2.53 23.81 21.82
N ILE A 188 1.91 23.91 23.00
CA ILE A 188 2.34 23.16 24.18
C ILE A 188 1.56 21.86 24.17
N ILE A 189 2.18 20.76 23.73
CA ILE A 189 1.65 19.42 23.99
C ILE A 189 2.19 18.96 25.34
N ARG A 190 1.38 19.11 26.37
CA ARG A 190 1.68 18.59 27.72
C ARG A 190 1.09 17.20 27.83
N LEU A 191 1.89 16.17 27.61
CA LEU A 191 1.50 14.79 27.91
C LEU A 191 1.83 14.50 29.38
N LYS A 192 0.83 14.32 30.22
CA LYS A 192 0.98 13.81 31.58
C LYS A 192 1.10 12.28 31.55
N ASN A 193 1.91 11.74 32.46
CA ASN A 193 2.18 10.32 32.72
C ASN A 193 0.91 9.49 32.95
N SER A 194 0.13 9.16 31.96
CA SER A 194 -0.92 8.14 32.04
C SER A 194 -1.75 7.93 30.77
N ALA A 195 -1.34 8.44 29.62
CA ALA A 195 -2.08 8.22 28.38
C ALA A 195 -1.23 7.50 27.32
N PRO A 196 -1.78 6.51 26.62
CA PRO A 196 -1.04 5.78 25.60
C PRO A 196 -0.79 6.65 24.37
N CYS A 197 0.45 6.67 23.96
CA CYS A 197 0.97 6.94 22.62
C CYS A 197 0.23 7.95 21.73
N SER A 198 0.82 9.12 21.54
CA SER A 198 0.58 9.89 20.32
C SER A 198 1.25 9.17 19.14
N ILE A 199 0.46 8.70 18.19
CA ILE A 199 0.96 8.08 16.96
C ILE A 199 1.29 9.18 15.97
N ILE A 200 2.56 9.32 15.59
CA ILE A 200 2.99 10.20 14.50
C ILE A 200 3.17 9.32 13.27
N ILE A 201 2.36 9.55 12.26
CA ILE A 201 2.49 8.86 10.97
C ILE A 201 3.26 9.78 10.03
N ILE A 202 4.48 9.38 9.68
CA ILE A 202 5.22 10.03 8.60
C ILE A 202 5.05 9.16 7.37
N GLN A 203 4.28 9.62 6.41
CA GLN A 203 4.26 9.02 5.08
C GLN A 203 5.45 9.54 4.30
N SER A 204 6.38 8.66 3.96
CA SER A 204 7.41 8.97 2.99
C SER A 204 6.75 9.03 1.61
N LYS A 205 6.30 10.21 1.22
CA LYS A 205 6.12 10.46 -0.22
C LYS A 205 7.52 10.37 -0.82
N THR A 206 7.70 9.52 -1.79
CA THR A 206 8.91 9.53 -2.61
C THR A 206 9.09 10.96 -3.07
N ILE A 207 10.21 11.59 -2.68
CA ILE A 207 10.49 12.98 -3.04
C ILE A 207 10.68 13.01 -4.56
N HIS A 208 9.59 13.24 -5.27
CA HIS A 208 9.62 13.58 -6.67
C HIS A 208 9.94 15.05 -6.80
N LYS A 209 11.00 15.34 -7.50
CA LYS A 209 11.40 16.67 -7.94
C LYS A 209 11.68 17.68 -6.82
N ALA A 210 12.87 17.59 -6.26
CA ALA A 210 13.65 18.75 -5.85
C ALA A 210 15.12 18.35 -5.88
N ILE A 211 15.72 18.46 -7.02
CA ILE A 211 17.01 19.09 -7.38
C ILE A 211 17.06 19.11 -8.91
#